data_5db7f4ad44cc33916873c8a94f8f2c7f
#
_entry.id   5db7f4ad44cc33916873c8a94f8f2c7f
#
_cell.length_a   1.000
_cell.length_b   1.000
_cell.length_c   1.000
_cell.angle_alpha   90.00
_cell.angle_beta   90.00
_cell.angle_gamma   90.00
#
_symmetry.space_group_name_H-M   'P 1'
#
loop_
_entity.id
_entity.type
_entity.pdbx_description
1 polymer ?
#
loop_
_entity_poly.entity_id
_entity_poly.type
_entity_poly.pdbx_seq_one_letter_code
_entity_poly.pdbx_strand_id
1 'polypeptide(L)'
;MIAWRTDDLSVALAPLKQSFSPRLVAKPNDLAPPPGECSGEALVSFSYAVSRILDGYSVLDPKLVKDQLEYGSYASVKDRFLYIEVYKAASTTMRILLRGLYGSPERKLFPGFNGDTLGSIYARESVPLPPITALEDKDQRELLEAPDVLRFTIVRNPYTRLVSAWRNKVVLCDPWIDDVYAAVRGETPPIGQQFPVEFAEFVSYLESTVGRVWDGHWRRQIDLTFPKSLSFTHIGKVETLQETIRILAGQIKYRSHIQIPNINEVVIRPSPKYSAALAARVYALYEEDFENFGYDAKSWPQDREDRSCPVSERCFLDYVIARNLIITRLNRECARLRQEHDAVYRFSLARVQNKLRAIIRPRHSR
;
A
#
# COMPACT_ATOMS: atom_id res chain seq x y z
N MET A 1 27.51 -9.65 -27.70
CA MET A 1 26.81 -10.90 -27.35
C MET A 1 27.65 -11.62 -26.30
N ILE A 2 27.42 -11.37 -25.01
CA ILE A 2 28.10 -12.08 -23.91
C ILE A 2 27.07 -13.06 -23.36
N ALA A 3 27.27 -14.33 -23.68
CA ALA A 3 26.45 -15.42 -23.14
C ALA A 3 26.90 -15.71 -21.71
N TRP A 4 26.08 -15.42 -20.74
CA TRP A 4 26.26 -15.82 -19.35
C TRP A 4 25.94 -17.31 -19.23
N ARG A 5 26.90 -18.11 -18.78
CA ARG A 5 26.70 -19.52 -18.48
C ARG A 5 25.87 -19.66 -17.19
N THR A 6 24.98 -20.61 -17.17
CA THR A 6 24.09 -20.94 -16.03
C THR A 6 24.82 -21.29 -14.74
N ASP A 7 26.11 -21.55 -14.80
CA ASP A 7 26.93 -21.96 -13.65
C ASP A 7 27.33 -20.78 -12.74
N ASP A 8 27.29 -19.54 -13.23
CA ASP A 8 27.64 -18.36 -12.45
C ASP A 8 26.54 -17.92 -11.46
N LEU A 9 25.31 -18.44 -11.58
CA LEU A 9 24.22 -18.15 -10.67
C LEU A 9 24.31 -18.90 -9.33
N SER A 10 25.06 -20.02 -9.29
CA SER A 10 25.22 -20.82 -8.06
C SER A 10 26.12 -20.16 -7.03
N VAL A 11 27.06 -19.32 -7.46
CA VAL A 11 28.03 -18.64 -6.59
C VAL A 11 27.45 -17.36 -5.97
N ALA A 12 26.54 -16.68 -6.67
CA ALA A 12 25.88 -15.48 -6.18
C ALA A 12 24.80 -15.72 -5.12
N LEU A 13 24.32 -16.96 -4.97
CA LEU A 13 23.25 -17.32 -4.02
C LEU A 13 23.76 -17.92 -2.70
N ALA A 14 25.05 -18.15 -2.55
CA ALA A 14 25.62 -18.77 -1.35
C ALA A 14 25.50 -17.93 -0.07
N PRO A 15 25.54 -16.58 -0.05
CA PRO A 15 25.40 -15.78 1.16
C PRO A 15 23.95 -15.65 1.67
N LEU A 16 22.94 -16.01 0.88
CA LEU A 16 21.54 -15.77 1.22
C LEU A 16 20.88 -16.87 2.07
N LYS A 17 21.62 -17.93 2.41
CA LYS A 17 21.06 -19.07 3.15
C LYS A 17 21.00 -18.93 4.67
N GLN A 18 21.46 -17.84 5.28
CA GLN A 18 21.63 -17.79 6.74
C GLN A 18 20.79 -16.80 7.52
N SER A 19 19.83 -16.07 6.96
CA SER A 19 19.04 -15.14 7.82
C SER A 19 17.63 -14.78 7.35
N PHE A 20 16.90 -15.68 6.73
CA PHE A 20 15.50 -15.40 6.41
C PHE A 20 14.56 -16.28 7.23
N SER A 21 14.04 -15.75 8.34
CA SER A 21 12.76 -16.16 8.89
C SER A 21 11.71 -15.26 8.25
N PRO A 22 10.94 -15.73 7.24
CA PRO A 22 9.93 -14.91 6.60
C PRO A 22 8.68 -14.91 7.49
N ARG A 23 8.48 -13.87 8.29
CA ARG A 23 7.11 -13.52 8.67
C ARG A 23 6.44 -12.94 7.42
N LEU A 24 5.82 -13.80 6.64
CA LEU A 24 4.98 -13.45 5.51
C LEU A 24 3.73 -12.75 6.06
N VAL A 25 3.66 -11.46 5.83
CA VAL A 25 2.42 -10.68 6.02
C VAL A 25 1.42 -11.20 4.99
N ALA A 26 0.33 -11.80 5.45
CA ALA A 26 -0.78 -12.22 4.59
C ALA A 26 -1.38 -11.00 3.89
N LYS A 27 -1.72 -11.15 2.60
CA LYS A 27 -2.55 -10.15 1.90
C LYS A 27 -3.89 -10.02 2.64
N PRO A 28 -4.47 -8.81 2.79
CA PRO A 28 -5.79 -8.62 3.39
C PRO A 28 -6.93 -9.35 2.66
N ASN A 29 -6.72 -9.79 1.41
CA ASN A 29 -7.77 -10.34 0.55
C ASN A 29 -7.86 -11.87 0.52
N ASP A 30 -7.00 -12.63 1.21
CA ASP A 30 -6.97 -14.10 1.11
C ASP A 30 -7.87 -14.83 2.12
N LEU A 31 -8.74 -14.13 2.85
CA LEU A 31 -9.67 -14.72 3.81
C LEU A 31 -11.12 -14.41 3.44
N ALA A 32 -11.62 -14.99 2.33
CA ALA A 32 -13.05 -15.22 2.21
C ALA A 32 -13.42 -16.43 3.07
N PRO A 33 -14.34 -16.29 4.04
CA PRO A 33 -14.83 -17.44 4.79
C PRO A 33 -15.67 -18.34 3.87
N PRO A 34 -15.69 -19.66 4.10
CA PRO A 34 -16.56 -20.56 3.36
C PRO A 34 -18.04 -20.24 3.68
N PRO A 35 -18.97 -20.45 2.74
CA PRO A 35 -20.39 -20.29 3.00
C PRO A 35 -20.85 -21.40 3.95
N GLY A 36 -21.17 -21.07 5.17
CA GLY A 36 -21.62 -21.99 6.20
C GLY A 36 -22.32 -21.24 7.33
N GLU A 37 -23.65 -21.29 7.29
CA GLU A 37 -24.61 -21.13 8.39
C GLU A 37 -24.55 -19.85 9.22
N CYS A 38 -25.45 -18.94 8.88
CA CYS A 38 -25.93 -17.85 9.73
C CYS A 38 -26.50 -18.41 11.05
N SER A 39 -25.78 -18.17 12.14
CA SER A 39 -26.38 -18.19 13.47
C SER A 39 -25.70 -17.16 14.35
N GLY A 40 -26.41 -16.07 14.64
CA GLY A 40 -26.04 -15.06 15.61
C GLY A 40 -25.11 -14.00 15.03
N GLU A 41 -25.64 -12.88 14.56
CA GLU A 41 -24.87 -11.64 14.36
C GLU A 41 -24.23 -11.26 15.70
N ALA A 42 -22.98 -11.66 15.87
CA ALA A 42 -22.12 -10.99 16.83
C ALA A 42 -22.01 -9.55 16.31
N LEU A 43 -22.60 -8.59 17.00
CA LEU A 43 -22.41 -7.16 16.76
C LEU A 43 -20.89 -6.90 16.74
N VAL A 44 -20.34 -6.75 15.53
CA VAL A 44 -18.94 -6.37 15.37
C VAL A 44 -18.83 -4.95 15.91
N SER A 45 -18.35 -4.81 17.13
CA SER A 45 -18.08 -3.50 17.73
C SER A 45 -16.88 -2.90 17.01
N PHE A 46 -17.15 -1.87 16.19
CA PHE A 46 -16.10 -1.07 15.57
C PHE A 46 -15.55 -0.05 16.57
N SER A 47 -14.27 0.28 16.44
CA SER A 47 -13.68 1.39 17.20
C SER A 47 -14.39 2.70 16.87
N TYR A 48 -14.33 3.67 17.78
CA TYR A 48 -14.97 4.97 17.61
C TYR A 48 -14.61 5.63 16.27
N ALA A 49 -13.33 5.58 15.87
CA ALA A 49 -12.86 6.17 14.61
C ALA A 49 -13.51 5.54 13.37
N VAL A 50 -13.66 4.21 13.35
CA VAL A 50 -14.32 3.50 12.24
C VAL A 50 -15.80 3.86 12.18
N SER A 51 -16.51 3.79 13.32
CA SER A 51 -17.94 4.13 13.42
C SER A 51 -18.21 5.55 12.93
N ARG A 52 -17.41 6.53 13.40
CA ARG A 52 -17.56 7.93 13.00
C ARG A 52 -17.37 8.15 11.49
N ILE A 53 -16.46 7.41 10.85
CA ILE A 53 -16.32 7.50 9.39
C ILE A 53 -17.54 6.91 8.70
N LEU A 54 -18.01 5.76 9.13
CA LEU A 54 -19.17 5.09 8.55
C LEU A 54 -20.44 5.94 8.67
N ASP A 55 -20.63 6.67 9.76
CA ASP A 55 -21.76 7.60 9.94
C ASP A 55 -21.82 8.70 8.87
N GLY A 56 -20.68 9.12 8.33
CA GLY A 56 -20.59 10.13 7.27
C GLY A 56 -20.72 9.59 5.84
N TYR A 57 -20.78 8.26 5.68
CA TYR A 57 -20.78 7.61 4.37
C TYR A 57 -21.75 6.44 4.32
N SER A 58 -22.80 6.54 3.54
CA SER A 58 -23.86 5.52 3.47
C SER A 58 -23.48 4.20 2.79
N VAL A 59 -22.35 4.11 2.10
CA VAL A 59 -21.99 2.98 1.22
C VAL A 59 -20.52 2.59 1.31
N LEU A 60 -19.86 2.78 2.45
CA LEU A 60 -18.49 2.30 2.62
C LEU A 60 -18.46 0.90 3.24
N ASP A 61 -17.60 0.05 2.72
CA ASP A 61 -17.27 -1.24 3.35
C ASP A 61 -16.51 -0.96 4.66
N PRO A 62 -17.06 -1.39 5.82
CA PRO A 62 -16.41 -1.20 7.13
C PRO A 62 -14.99 -1.77 7.19
N LYS A 63 -14.74 -2.87 6.49
CA LYS A 63 -13.41 -3.47 6.41
C LYS A 63 -12.41 -2.54 5.73
N LEU A 64 -12.81 -1.91 4.61
CA LEU A 64 -11.93 -0.97 3.90
C LEU A 64 -11.59 0.25 4.76
N VAL A 65 -12.54 0.77 5.51
CA VAL A 65 -12.31 1.88 6.45
C VAL A 65 -11.34 1.45 7.54
N LYS A 66 -11.58 0.29 8.16
CA LYS A 66 -10.71 -0.27 9.18
C LYS A 66 -9.31 -0.49 8.66
N ASP A 67 -9.16 -1.18 7.53
CA ASP A 67 -7.85 -1.47 6.91
C ASP A 67 -7.10 -0.16 6.60
N GLN A 68 -7.77 0.86 6.04
CA GLN A 68 -7.15 2.15 5.75
C GLN A 68 -6.67 2.85 7.02
N LEU A 69 -7.44 2.83 8.10
CA LEU A 69 -7.03 3.43 9.36
C LEU A 69 -5.93 2.64 10.05
N GLU A 70 -5.95 1.32 10.01
CA GLU A 70 -4.92 0.47 10.61
C GLU A 70 -3.56 0.62 9.91
N TYR A 71 -3.54 0.69 8.59
CA TYR A 71 -2.30 0.80 7.82
C TYR A 71 -1.87 2.23 7.54
N GLY A 72 -2.81 3.15 7.39
CA GLY A 72 -2.58 4.51 6.90
C GLY A 72 -2.76 5.59 7.96
N SER A 73 -2.99 5.29 9.24
CA SER A 73 -3.05 6.33 10.27
C SER A 73 -1.87 6.27 11.24
N TYR A 74 -1.43 7.44 11.68
CA TYR A 74 -0.36 7.62 12.65
C TYR A 74 -0.81 8.65 13.68
N ALA A 75 -0.94 8.21 14.93
CA ALA A 75 -1.55 9.01 16.01
C ALA A 75 -0.57 9.27 17.14
N SER A 76 -0.53 10.51 17.63
CA SER A 76 0.17 10.90 18.85
C SER A 76 -0.77 11.67 19.77
N VAL A 77 -1.26 11.02 20.81
CA VAL A 77 -2.07 11.68 21.87
C VAL A 77 -1.21 12.74 22.58
N LYS A 78 0.04 12.39 22.90
CA LYS A 78 0.98 13.29 23.59
C LYS A 78 1.22 14.58 22.82
N ASP A 79 1.48 14.48 21.51
CA ASP A 79 1.85 15.63 20.67
C ASP A 79 0.63 16.18 19.91
N ARG A 80 -0.56 15.61 20.18
CA ARG A 80 -1.85 16.09 19.69
C ARG A 80 -1.91 16.22 18.18
N PHE A 81 -1.61 15.11 17.48
CA PHE A 81 -1.80 15.03 16.03
C PHE A 81 -2.31 13.67 15.56
N LEU A 82 -2.97 13.70 14.41
CA LEU A 82 -3.38 12.55 13.63
C LEU A 82 -2.98 12.77 12.17
N TYR A 83 -2.16 11.90 11.63
CA TYR A 83 -1.82 11.87 10.21
C TYR A 83 -2.54 10.72 9.51
N ILE A 84 -3.24 11.03 8.42
CA ILE A 84 -3.83 10.03 7.51
C ILE A 84 -3.01 9.99 6.23
N GLU A 85 -2.42 8.85 5.97
CA GLU A 85 -1.54 8.62 4.83
C GLU A 85 -2.31 8.41 3.53
N VAL A 86 -1.84 9.05 2.47
CA VAL A 86 -2.25 8.79 1.09
C VAL A 86 -1.07 8.19 0.32
N TYR A 87 -1.28 7.01 -0.26
CA TYR A 87 -0.25 6.36 -1.07
C TYR A 87 0.12 7.22 -2.28
N LYS A 88 1.42 7.25 -2.63
CA LYS A 88 2.00 8.06 -3.72
C LYS A 88 1.94 9.58 -3.49
N ALA A 89 1.58 10.02 -2.29
CA ALA A 89 1.59 11.40 -1.85
C ALA A 89 2.61 11.61 -0.70
N ALA A 90 3.88 11.41 -0.97
CA ALA A 90 5.01 11.53 -0.03
C ALA A 90 4.95 10.57 1.18
N SER A 91 4.20 9.47 1.11
CA SER A 91 4.05 8.51 2.21
C SER A 91 5.38 7.98 2.74
N THR A 92 6.31 7.58 1.88
CA THR A 92 7.64 7.11 2.29
C THR A 92 8.43 8.20 3.01
N THR A 93 8.40 9.43 2.51
CA THR A 93 9.07 10.57 3.12
C THR A 93 8.53 10.83 4.53
N MET A 94 7.20 10.80 4.69
CA MET A 94 6.56 10.98 6.00
C MET A 94 6.88 9.84 6.97
N ARG A 95 6.89 8.60 6.53
CA ARG A 95 7.28 7.45 7.38
C ARG A 95 8.70 7.59 7.88
N ILE A 96 9.64 7.97 7.02
CA ILE A 96 11.03 8.19 7.40
C ILE A 96 11.14 9.35 8.39
N LEU A 97 10.42 10.44 8.14
CA LEU A 97 10.37 11.58 9.03
C LEU A 97 9.83 11.19 10.41
N LEU A 98 8.65 10.56 10.47
CA LEU A 98 8.01 10.14 11.71
C LEU A 98 8.88 9.10 12.47
N ARG A 99 9.50 8.16 11.73
CA ARG A 99 10.48 7.23 12.33
C ARG A 99 11.66 7.97 12.94
N GLY A 100 12.18 9.02 12.29
CA GLY A 100 13.27 9.83 12.82
C GLY A 100 12.90 10.63 14.05
N LEU A 101 11.66 11.13 14.12
CA LEU A 101 11.16 11.93 15.23
C LEU A 101 10.78 11.09 16.46
N TYR A 102 10.25 9.88 16.25
CA TYR A 102 9.69 9.02 17.31
C TYR A 102 10.47 7.74 17.54
N GLY A 103 11.40 7.41 16.66
CA GLY A 103 12.25 6.23 16.79
C GLY A 103 13.31 6.36 17.86
N SER A 104 13.86 5.23 18.31
CA SER A 104 14.97 5.22 19.25
C SER A 104 16.21 5.88 18.62
N PRO A 105 17.00 6.66 19.37
CA PRO A 105 18.23 7.31 18.90
C PRO A 105 19.26 6.33 18.32
N GLU A 106 19.21 5.07 18.72
CA GLU A 106 20.08 4.00 18.26
C GLU A 106 19.77 3.52 16.84
N ARG A 107 18.56 3.80 16.32
CA ARG A 107 18.19 3.50 14.94
C ARG A 107 18.56 4.70 14.08
N LYS A 108 19.76 4.67 13.51
CA LYS A 108 20.23 5.72 12.57
C LYS A 108 19.20 5.99 11.49
N LEU A 109 18.95 7.27 11.18
CA LEU A 109 18.01 7.78 10.19
C LEU A 109 18.24 7.26 8.74
N PHE A 110 19.40 6.69 8.50
CA PHE A 110 19.72 6.04 7.24
C PHE A 110 19.96 4.56 7.52
N PRO A 111 19.26 3.67 6.82
CA PRO A 111 19.69 2.29 6.80
C PRO A 111 21.09 2.26 6.21
N GLY A 112 22.10 2.17 7.06
CA GLY A 112 23.37 1.67 6.62
C GLY A 112 23.08 0.27 6.05
N PHE A 113 23.83 -0.17 5.06
CA PHE A 113 23.72 -1.46 4.38
C PHE A 113 23.77 -2.69 5.32
N ASN A 114 23.58 -2.53 6.59
CA ASN A 114 23.62 -3.54 7.63
C ASN A 114 22.20 -4.10 7.92
N GLY A 115 21.63 -4.79 6.94
CA GLY A 115 20.52 -5.73 7.19
C GLY A 115 19.10 -5.18 7.28
N ASP A 116 18.90 -3.87 7.42
CA ASP A 116 17.58 -3.25 7.30
C ASP A 116 17.26 -3.11 5.81
N THR A 117 16.61 -4.10 5.26
CA THR A 117 16.16 -4.10 3.87
C THR A 117 15.18 -2.94 3.63
N LEU A 118 15.16 -2.41 2.40
CA LEU A 118 14.17 -1.43 1.94
C LEU A 118 12.72 -1.83 2.32
N GLY A 119 12.46 -3.13 2.48
CA GLY A 119 11.19 -3.67 2.98
C GLY A 119 10.81 -3.19 4.39
N SER A 120 11.79 -2.95 5.28
CA SER A 120 11.50 -2.49 6.65
C SER A 120 11.04 -1.03 6.70
N ILE A 121 11.45 -0.19 5.76
CA ILE A 121 11.04 1.22 5.68
C ILE A 121 9.57 1.34 5.23
N TYR A 122 9.12 0.40 4.40
CA TYR A 122 7.74 0.37 3.93
C TYR A 122 6.78 -0.31 4.90
N ALA A 123 7.30 -1.00 5.90
CA ALA A 123 6.47 -1.65 6.91
C ALA A 123 5.84 -0.58 7.82
N ARG A 124 4.54 -0.72 8.10
CA ARG A 124 3.80 0.14 9.05
C ARG A 124 4.51 0.20 10.39
N GLU A 125 5.01 -0.94 10.85
CA GLU A 125 5.67 -1.17 12.14
C GLU A 125 7.02 -0.44 12.25
N SER A 126 7.55 0.07 11.14
CA SER A 126 8.80 0.86 11.16
C SER A 126 8.60 2.22 11.84
N VAL A 127 7.38 2.73 11.91
CA VAL A 127 7.02 3.99 12.57
C VAL A 127 6.43 3.68 13.95
N PRO A 128 7.06 4.11 15.05
CA PRO A 128 6.64 3.78 16.41
C PRO A 128 5.48 4.67 16.90
N LEU A 129 4.50 4.85 16.06
CA LEU A 129 3.25 5.54 16.36
C LEU A 129 2.09 4.56 16.12
N PRO A 130 1.13 4.44 17.04
CA PRO A 130 -0.01 3.56 16.86
C PRO A 130 -0.91 4.05 15.73
N PRO A 131 -1.65 3.15 15.06
CA PRO A 131 -2.81 3.56 14.29
C PRO A 131 -3.89 4.08 15.25
N ILE A 132 -4.75 4.97 14.77
CA ILE A 132 -5.83 5.51 15.60
C ILE A 132 -6.75 4.42 16.15
N THR A 133 -6.97 3.34 15.39
CA THR A 133 -7.80 2.20 15.78
C THR A 133 -7.22 1.36 16.92
N ALA A 134 -5.94 1.52 17.25
CA ALA A 134 -5.30 0.82 18.37
C ALA A 134 -5.34 1.62 19.68
N LEU A 135 -5.86 2.84 19.66
CA LEU A 135 -6.04 3.69 20.84
C LEU A 135 -7.36 3.36 21.54
N GLU A 136 -7.48 3.74 22.81
CA GLU A 136 -8.76 3.73 23.52
C GLU A 136 -9.76 4.70 22.87
N ASP A 137 -11.05 4.41 22.92
CA ASP A 137 -12.09 5.23 22.30
C ASP A 137 -12.08 6.68 22.80
N LYS A 138 -11.69 6.90 24.05
CA LYS A 138 -11.51 8.26 24.62
C LYS A 138 -10.45 9.04 23.85
N ASP A 139 -9.30 8.43 23.60
CA ASP A 139 -8.18 9.07 22.90
C ASP A 139 -8.50 9.23 21.41
N GLN A 140 -9.21 8.26 20.81
CA GLN A 140 -9.70 8.39 19.44
C GLN A 140 -10.63 9.59 19.30
N ARG A 141 -11.58 9.75 20.24
CA ARG A 141 -12.50 10.89 20.27
C ARG A 141 -11.75 12.21 20.43
N GLU A 142 -10.80 12.27 21.36
CA GLU A 142 -9.99 13.46 21.58
C GLU A 142 -9.23 13.87 20.31
N LEU A 143 -8.55 12.93 19.64
CA LEU A 143 -7.80 13.21 18.43
C LEU A 143 -8.69 13.60 17.25
N LEU A 144 -9.92 13.13 17.18
CA LEU A 144 -10.84 13.43 16.10
C LEU A 144 -11.64 14.73 16.29
N GLU A 145 -11.86 15.16 17.52
CA GLU A 145 -12.81 16.25 17.83
C GLU A 145 -12.15 17.49 18.43
N ALA A 146 -11.08 17.36 19.21
CA ALA A 146 -10.51 18.49 19.91
C ALA A 146 -9.90 19.53 18.94
N PRO A 147 -10.17 20.84 19.15
CA PRO A 147 -9.80 21.88 18.19
C PRO A 147 -8.30 22.13 18.07
N ASP A 148 -7.52 21.82 19.09
CA ASP A 148 -6.07 22.00 19.16
C ASP A 148 -5.28 20.79 18.65
N VAL A 149 -5.96 19.79 18.11
CA VAL A 149 -5.33 18.63 17.46
C VAL A 149 -5.03 18.94 16.00
N LEU A 150 -3.79 18.73 15.59
CA LEU A 150 -3.39 18.77 14.19
C LEU A 150 -3.84 17.48 13.48
N ARG A 151 -4.99 17.53 12.82
CA ARG A 151 -5.46 16.48 11.91
C ARG A 151 -5.02 16.82 10.51
N PHE A 152 -4.13 16.03 9.93
CA PHE A 152 -3.61 16.35 8.60
C PHE A 152 -3.48 15.15 7.69
N THR A 153 -3.49 15.45 6.42
CA THR A 153 -3.14 14.53 5.34
C THR A 153 -2.27 15.23 4.32
N ILE A 154 -1.60 14.47 3.47
CA ILE A 154 -0.84 15.01 2.35
C ILE A 154 -1.40 14.40 1.09
N VAL A 155 -1.83 15.26 0.17
CA VAL A 155 -2.38 14.87 -1.13
C VAL A 155 -1.42 15.28 -2.25
N ARG A 156 -1.66 14.76 -3.43
CA ARG A 156 -0.87 15.05 -4.62
C ARG A 156 -1.79 15.30 -5.80
N ASN A 157 -1.34 16.13 -6.75
CA ASN A 157 -2.04 16.30 -8.01
C ASN A 157 -2.39 14.94 -8.63
N PRO A 158 -3.68 14.65 -8.94
CA PRO A 158 -4.12 13.32 -9.37
C PRO A 158 -3.39 12.82 -10.61
N TYR A 159 -3.08 13.69 -11.57
CA TYR A 159 -2.32 13.32 -12.77
C TYR A 159 -0.93 12.78 -12.42
N THR A 160 -0.18 13.53 -11.62
CA THR A 160 1.19 13.13 -11.24
C THR A 160 1.20 11.98 -10.27
N ARG A 161 0.17 11.84 -9.42
CA ARG A 161 -0.02 10.72 -8.51
C ARG A 161 -0.24 9.43 -9.28
N LEU A 162 -1.13 9.43 -10.27
CA LEU A 162 -1.43 8.26 -11.09
C LEU A 162 -0.22 7.80 -11.89
N VAL A 163 0.53 8.73 -12.49
CA VAL A 163 1.82 8.42 -13.15
C VAL A 163 2.80 7.79 -12.17
N SER A 164 2.88 8.32 -10.94
CA SER A 164 3.76 7.75 -9.91
C SER A 164 3.33 6.33 -9.51
N ALA A 165 2.03 6.04 -9.44
CA ALA A 165 1.51 4.71 -9.18
C ALA A 165 1.84 3.75 -10.32
N TRP A 166 1.53 4.12 -11.56
CA TRP A 166 1.82 3.34 -12.75
C TRP A 166 3.31 2.98 -12.86
N ARG A 167 4.21 3.99 -12.72
CA ARG A 167 5.66 3.73 -12.77
C ARG A 167 6.11 2.74 -11.71
N ASN A 168 5.69 2.97 -10.47
CA ASN A 168 6.20 2.22 -9.33
C ASN A 168 5.61 0.81 -9.22
N LYS A 169 4.38 0.63 -9.68
CA LYS A 169 3.65 -0.62 -9.51
C LYS A 169 3.53 -1.40 -10.81
N VAL A 170 3.06 -0.75 -11.86
CA VAL A 170 2.79 -1.43 -13.14
C VAL A 170 4.07 -1.62 -13.95
N VAL A 171 4.84 -0.55 -14.20
CA VAL A 171 6.09 -0.63 -14.98
C VAL A 171 7.13 -1.52 -14.29
N LEU A 172 7.23 -1.46 -12.96
CA LEU A 172 8.16 -2.30 -12.19
C LEU A 172 7.65 -3.72 -11.92
N CYS A 173 6.48 -4.10 -12.41
CA CYS A 173 5.87 -5.40 -12.18
C CYS A 173 5.84 -5.74 -10.67
N ASP A 174 5.30 -4.84 -9.84
CA ASP A 174 5.26 -5.05 -8.40
C ASP A 174 4.56 -6.36 -8.05
N PRO A 175 5.16 -7.25 -7.25
CA PRO A 175 4.63 -8.58 -6.97
C PRO A 175 3.26 -8.61 -6.30
N TRP A 176 2.82 -7.48 -5.76
CA TRP A 176 1.52 -7.35 -5.08
C TRP A 176 0.39 -6.89 -6.01
N ILE A 177 0.71 -6.54 -7.27
CA ILE A 177 -0.22 -5.98 -8.26
C ILE A 177 -0.07 -6.75 -9.58
N ASP A 178 -0.26 -8.05 -9.53
CA ASP A 178 -0.17 -8.92 -10.69
C ASP A 178 -1.48 -8.99 -11.51
N ASP A 179 -2.60 -8.59 -10.93
CA ASP A 179 -3.92 -8.57 -11.55
C ASP A 179 -4.05 -7.55 -12.69
N VAL A 180 -3.34 -6.43 -12.62
CA VAL A 180 -3.34 -5.43 -13.70
C VAL A 180 -2.80 -6.02 -15.00
N TYR A 181 -1.70 -6.77 -14.94
CA TYR A 181 -1.13 -7.43 -16.10
C TYR A 181 -2.07 -8.48 -16.69
N ALA A 182 -2.63 -9.33 -15.84
CA ALA A 182 -3.58 -10.35 -16.27
C ALA A 182 -4.83 -9.73 -16.90
N ALA A 183 -5.33 -8.62 -16.35
CA ALA A 183 -6.50 -7.94 -16.88
C ALA A 183 -6.24 -7.25 -18.22
N VAL A 184 -5.04 -6.67 -18.43
CA VAL A 184 -4.71 -5.94 -19.67
C VAL A 184 -4.22 -6.87 -20.78
N ARG A 185 -3.48 -7.94 -20.45
CA ARG A 185 -2.83 -8.84 -21.41
C ARG A 185 -3.45 -10.23 -21.50
N GLY A 186 -4.41 -10.57 -20.64
CA GLY A 186 -4.99 -11.90 -20.55
C GLY A 186 -4.09 -12.96 -19.93
N GLU A 187 -2.82 -12.65 -19.67
CA GLU A 187 -1.84 -13.57 -19.11
C GLU A 187 -0.82 -12.84 -18.25
N THR A 188 -0.13 -13.60 -17.40
CA THR A 188 1.01 -13.07 -16.65
C THR A 188 2.25 -13.13 -17.52
N PRO A 189 3.08 -12.08 -17.60
CA PRO A 189 4.28 -12.08 -18.41
C PRO A 189 5.23 -13.19 -17.98
N PRO A 190 5.80 -13.94 -18.94
CA PRO A 190 6.86 -14.91 -18.65
C PRO A 190 8.09 -14.18 -18.06
N ILE A 191 8.84 -14.88 -17.19
CA ILE A 191 10.09 -14.34 -16.67
C ILE A 191 11.04 -14.02 -17.83
N GLY A 192 11.57 -12.80 -17.84
CA GLY A 192 12.52 -12.35 -18.88
C GLY A 192 11.87 -11.77 -20.13
N GLN A 193 10.55 -11.77 -20.26
CA GLN A 193 9.83 -11.02 -21.29
C GLN A 193 9.21 -9.79 -20.67
N GLN A 194 9.54 -8.63 -21.24
CA GLN A 194 8.93 -7.38 -20.85
C GLN A 194 7.72 -7.13 -21.73
N PHE A 195 6.54 -7.10 -21.12
CA PHE A 195 5.32 -6.63 -21.76
C PHE A 195 4.90 -5.35 -21.03
N PRO A 196 5.43 -4.19 -21.40
CA PRO A 196 5.06 -2.96 -20.74
C PRO A 196 3.56 -2.71 -20.94
N VAL A 197 2.85 -2.49 -19.84
CA VAL A 197 1.51 -1.92 -19.89
C VAL A 197 1.68 -0.42 -20.04
N GLU A 198 1.29 0.09 -21.20
CA GLU A 198 1.33 1.52 -21.48
C GLU A 198 0.40 2.29 -20.53
N PHE A 199 0.73 3.56 -20.26
CA PHE A 199 -0.08 4.35 -19.34
C PHE A 199 -1.54 4.50 -19.79
N ALA A 200 -1.77 4.65 -21.10
CA ALA A 200 -3.12 4.72 -21.66
C ALA A 200 -3.91 3.41 -21.48
N GLU A 201 -3.24 2.27 -21.58
CA GLU A 201 -3.85 0.94 -21.32
C GLU A 201 -4.18 0.79 -19.82
N PHE A 202 -3.31 1.28 -18.93
CA PHE A 202 -3.58 1.31 -17.50
C PHE A 202 -4.79 2.20 -17.17
N VAL A 203 -4.92 3.36 -17.81
CA VAL A 203 -6.13 4.20 -17.68
C VAL A 203 -7.38 3.46 -18.16
N SER A 204 -7.31 2.75 -19.31
CA SER A 204 -8.44 1.93 -19.79
C SER A 204 -8.80 0.81 -18.80
N TYR A 205 -7.83 0.19 -18.17
CA TYR A 205 -8.06 -0.79 -17.09
C TYR A 205 -8.83 -0.15 -15.92
N LEU A 206 -8.45 1.04 -15.49
CA LEU A 206 -9.15 1.74 -14.40
C LEU A 206 -10.60 2.07 -14.82
N GLU A 207 -10.84 2.55 -16.04
CA GLU A 207 -12.18 2.81 -16.55
C GLU A 207 -13.06 1.54 -16.55
N SER A 208 -12.48 0.41 -16.95
CA SER A 208 -13.20 -0.88 -16.97
C SER A 208 -13.49 -1.45 -15.58
N THR A 209 -12.85 -0.91 -14.56
CA THR A 209 -12.96 -1.36 -13.16
C THR A 209 -13.60 -0.32 -12.24
N VAL A 210 -14.20 0.74 -12.79
CA VAL A 210 -15.00 1.71 -12.02
C VAL A 210 -16.09 0.98 -11.24
N GLY A 211 -16.27 1.33 -9.98
CA GLY A 211 -17.20 0.65 -9.06
C GLY A 211 -16.62 -0.56 -8.33
N ARG A 212 -15.41 -1.01 -8.68
CA ARG A 212 -14.66 -1.97 -7.88
C ARG A 212 -13.76 -1.27 -6.87
N VAL A 213 -13.36 -2.00 -5.84
CA VAL A 213 -12.35 -1.51 -4.89
C VAL A 213 -10.98 -1.50 -5.57
N TRP A 214 -10.48 -0.31 -5.84
CA TRP A 214 -9.13 -0.14 -6.38
C TRP A 214 -8.07 -0.32 -5.30
N ASP A 215 -6.89 -0.77 -5.72
CA ASP A 215 -5.71 -0.76 -4.86
C ASP A 215 -5.39 0.67 -4.35
N GLY A 216 -4.95 0.79 -3.11
CA GLY A 216 -4.69 2.08 -2.46
C GLY A 216 -3.74 3.00 -3.22
N HIS A 217 -2.85 2.47 -4.09
CA HIS A 217 -1.90 3.29 -4.85
C HIS A 217 -2.57 4.13 -5.94
N TRP A 218 -3.73 3.69 -6.47
CA TRP A 218 -4.52 4.44 -7.46
C TRP A 218 -5.97 4.69 -7.05
N ARG A 219 -6.40 4.22 -5.86
CA ARG A 219 -7.69 4.62 -5.29
C ARG A 219 -7.73 6.15 -5.15
N ARG A 220 -8.91 6.75 -5.35
CA ARG A 220 -9.09 8.19 -5.16
C ARG A 220 -8.64 8.61 -3.77
N GLN A 221 -8.03 9.77 -3.66
CA GLN A 221 -7.50 10.27 -2.39
C GLN A 221 -8.64 10.58 -1.40
N ILE A 222 -9.78 11.01 -1.92
CA ILE A 222 -11.00 11.22 -1.12
C ILE A 222 -11.45 9.92 -0.43
N ASP A 223 -11.31 8.76 -1.10
CA ASP A 223 -11.68 7.45 -0.55
C ASP A 223 -10.66 6.91 0.48
N LEU A 224 -9.49 7.53 0.57
CA LEU A 224 -8.45 7.19 1.55
C LEU A 224 -8.45 8.13 2.74
N THR A 225 -8.94 9.35 2.57
CA THR A 225 -8.87 10.42 3.58
C THR A 225 -10.19 10.67 4.31
N PHE A 226 -11.31 10.23 3.76
CA PHE A 226 -12.64 10.38 4.35
C PHE A 226 -12.97 11.83 4.79
N PRO A 227 -12.85 12.84 3.94
CA PRO A 227 -12.92 14.25 4.34
C PRO A 227 -14.29 14.68 4.85
N LYS A 228 -15.37 13.95 4.54
CA LYS A 228 -16.71 14.21 5.09
C LYS A 228 -16.81 13.91 6.58
N SER A 229 -16.00 12.97 7.08
CA SER A 229 -16.03 12.54 8.49
C SER A 229 -14.81 12.99 9.28
N LEU A 230 -13.65 13.12 8.62
CA LEU A 230 -12.43 13.59 9.24
C LEU A 230 -12.24 15.09 8.94
N SER A 231 -12.52 15.94 9.95
CA SER A 231 -12.33 17.38 9.83
C SER A 231 -10.84 17.72 9.91
N PHE A 232 -10.14 17.67 8.77
CA PHE A 232 -8.73 18.05 8.72
C PHE A 232 -8.51 19.51 9.09
N THR A 233 -7.55 19.77 9.97
CA THR A 233 -7.08 21.12 10.28
C THR A 233 -6.03 21.59 9.26
N HIS A 234 -5.40 20.64 8.55
CA HIS A 234 -4.45 20.92 7.48
C HIS A 234 -4.48 19.84 6.40
N ILE A 235 -4.63 20.27 5.15
CA ILE A 235 -4.45 19.40 3.97
C ILE A 235 -3.22 19.89 3.23
N GLY A 236 -2.10 19.17 3.42
CA GLY A 236 -0.84 19.46 2.75
C GLY A 236 -0.83 18.95 1.31
N LYS A 237 -0.01 19.58 0.48
CA LYS A 237 0.25 19.12 -0.90
C LYS A 237 1.70 18.67 -1.04
N VAL A 238 1.95 17.62 -1.84
CA VAL A 238 3.33 17.18 -2.13
C VAL A 238 4.15 18.31 -2.72
N GLU A 239 3.50 19.14 -3.52
CA GLU A 239 4.09 20.29 -4.20
C GLU A 239 4.59 21.38 -3.22
N THR A 240 4.03 21.43 -2.01
CA THR A 240 4.40 22.33 -0.91
C THR A 240 4.69 21.57 0.40
N LEU A 241 5.27 20.40 0.30
CA LEU A 241 5.50 19.49 1.45
C LEU A 241 6.24 20.13 2.62
N GLN A 242 7.18 21.05 2.32
CA GLN A 242 7.94 21.80 3.34
C GLN A 242 7.04 22.58 4.31
N GLU A 243 5.93 23.11 3.83
CA GLU A 243 4.95 23.84 4.64
C GLU A 243 4.31 22.90 5.66
N THR A 244 3.82 21.74 5.20
CA THR A 244 3.22 20.74 6.07
C THR A 244 4.19 20.26 7.16
N ILE A 245 5.47 20.08 6.79
CA ILE A 245 6.49 19.65 7.75
C ILE A 245 6.76 20.76 8.79
N ARG A 246 6.74 22.05 8.41
CA ARG A 246 6.89 23.16 9.36
C ARG A 246 5.69 23.20 10.34
N ILE A 247 4.47 22.98 9.86
CA ILE A 247 3.27 22.93 10.69
C ILE A 247 3.39 21.77 11.70
N LEU A 248 3.77 20.59 11.25
CA LEU A 248 3.99 19.43 12.12
C LEU A 248 5.09 19.73 13.15
N ALA A 249 6.22 20.30 12.73
CA ALA A 249 7.32 20.66 13.63
C ALA A 249 6.87 21.64 14.71
N GLY A 250 6.04 22.62 14.35
CA GLY A 250 5.41 23.56 15.31
C GLY A 250 4.50 22.85 16.31
N GLN A 251 3.68 21.92 15.85
CA GLN A 251 2.78 21.14 16.70
C GLN A 251 3.52 20.32 17.75
N ILE A 252 4.57 19.60 17.31
CA ILE A 252 5.39 18.76 18.21
C ILE A 252 6.48 19.55 18.96
N LYS A 253 6.52 20.87 18.80
CA LYS A 253 7.54 21.77 19.41
C LYS A 253 8.97 21.35 19.09
N TYR A 254 9.21 20.83 17.89
CA TYR A 254 10.52 20.40 17.44
C TYR A 254 11.37 21.62 17.00
N ARG A 255 12.48 21.87 17.68
CA ARG A 255 13.29 23.09 17.50
C ARG A 255 14.42 22.96 16.49
N SER A 256 14.79 21.75 16.10
CA SER A 256 15.86 21.52 15.15
C SER A 256 15.36 21.60 13.71
N HIS A 257 16.25 21.93 12.77
CA HIS A 257 15.93 21.92 11.36
C HIS A 257 15.64 20.48 10.88
N ILE A 258 14.45 20.26 10.29
CA ILE A 258 14.08 18.97 9.71
C ILE A 258 14.57 18.95 8.26
N GLN A 259 15.59 18.15 7.99
CA GLN A 259 15.97 17.85 6.60
C GLN A 259 14.98 16.83 6.02
N ILE A 260 14.35 17.20 4.92
CA ILE A 260 13.47 16.28 4.19
C ILE A 260 14.36 15.46 3.26
N PRO A 261 14.43 14.15 3.45
CA PRO A 261 15.17 13.32 2.51
C PRO A 261 14.40 13.26 1.17
N ASN A 262 15.11 13.62 0.09
CA ASN A 262 14.56 13.48 -1.27
C ASN A 262 14.70 12.01 -1.74
N ILE A 263 13.87 11.10 -1.19
CA ILE A 263 14.06 9.66 -1.34
C ILE A 263 13.32 9.10 -2.56
N ASN A 264 12.36 9.81 -3.09
CA ASN A 264 11.44 9.29 -4.11
C ASN A 264 11.55 9.97 -5.47
N GLU A 265 12.63 10.64 -5.74
CA GLU A 265 12.97 10.93 -7.13
C GLU A 265 13.38 9.60 -7.80
N VAL A 266 12.37 8.78 -8.10
CA VAL A 266 12.59 7.59 -8.92
C VAL A 266 13.05 8.10 -10.27
N VAL A 267 14.34 7.98 -10.51
CA VAL A 267 15.01 8.33 -11.76
C VAL A 267 14.51 7.49 -12.94
N ILE A 268 13.73 6.44 -12.66
CA ILE A 268 13.14 5.54 -13.65
C ILE A 268 12.08 6.28 -14.45
N ARG A 269 12.44 6.61 -15.67
CA ARG A 269 11.60 7.38 -16.60
C ARG A 269 11.17 6.57 -17.80
N PRO A 270 9.98 5.97 -17.81
CA PRO A 270 9.06 6.37 -18.83
C PRO A 270 8.18 7.51 -18.28
N SER A 271 8.21 8.69 -18.89
CA SER A 271 7.21 9.72 -18.66
C SER A 271 6.10 9.48 -19.66
N PRO A 272 4.87 9.12 -19.23
CA PRO A 272 3.78 8.98 -20.18
C PRO A 272 3.49 10.35 -20.78
N LYS A 273 3.27 10.38 -22.08
CA LYS A 273 2.77 11.59 -22.74
C LYS A 273 1.29 11.74 -22.43
N TYR A 274 0.92 12.80 -21.75
CA TYR A 274 -0.47 13.18 -21.63
C TYR A 274 -0.90 13.90 -22.88
N SER A 275 -1.86 13.33 -23.63
CA SER A 275 -2.67 14.10 -24.56
C SER A 275 -3.83 14.76 -23.80
N ALA A 276 -4.43 15.80 -24.35
CA ALA A 276 -5.63 16.40 -23.77
C ALA A 276 -6.77 15.38 -23.59
N ALA A 277 -6.92 14.45 -24.55
CA ALA A 277 -7.91 13.37 -24.45
C ALA A 277 -7.61 12.40 -23.29
N LEU A 278 -6.36 12.01 -23.10
CA LEU A 278 -5.97 11.13 -21.98
C LEU A 278 -6.12 11.86 -20.63
N ALA A 279 -5.78 13.15 -20.58
CA ALA A 279 -5.99 13.96 -19.39
C ALA A 279 -7.48 14.07 -19.02
N ALA A 280 -8.37 14.26 -20.00
CA ALA A 280 -9.80 14.29 -19.76
C ALA A 280 -10.33 12.96 -19.16
N ARG A 281 -9.82 11.83 -19.62
CA ARG A 281 -10.18 10.50 -19.07
C ARG A 281 -9.72 10.36 -17.62
N VAL A 282 -8.49 10.75 -17.31
CA VAL A 282 -7.98 10.74 -15.94
C VAL A 282 -8.73 11.72 -15.05
N TYR A 283 -9.08 12.90 -15.55
CA TYR A 283 -9.91 13.85 -14.82
C TYR A 283 -11.26 13.21 -14.42
N ALA A 284 -11.96 12.58 -15.37
CA ALA A 284 -13.24 11.94 -15.09
C ALA A 284 -13.16 10.84 -14.01
N LEU A 285 -12.03 10.11 -13.94
CA LEU A 285 -11.81 9.08 -12.89
C LEU A 285 -11.56 9.68 -11.51
N TYR A 286 -10.99 10.87 -11.43
CA TYR A 286 -10.53 11.52 -10.19
C TYR A 286 -11.15 12.91 -9.95
N GLU A 287 -12.26 13.23 -10.60
CA GLU A 287 -12.93 14.54 -10.52
C GLU A 287 -13.11 15.01 -9.07
N GLU A 288 -13.61 14.14 -8.21
CA GLU A 288 -13.76 14.45 -6.78
C GLU A 288 -12.44 14.78 -6.07
N ASP A 289 -11.32 14.18 -6.47
CA ASP A 289 -9.99 14.52 -5.92
C ASP A 289 -9.56 15.92 -6.37
N PHE A 290 -9.82 16.28 -7.64
CA PHE A 290 -9.52 17.63 -8.14
C PHE A 290 -10.31 18.69 -7.42
N GLU A 291 -11.62 18.49 -7.26
CA GLU A 291 -12.53 19.43 -6.62
C GLU A 291 -12.24 19.57 -5.13
N ASN A 292 -12.16 18.46 -4.38
CA ASN A 292 -11.99 18.50 -2.93
C ASN A 292 -10.62 19.02 -2.50
N PHE A 293 -9.58 18.81 -3.29
CA PHE A 293 -8.22 19.21 -2.94
C PHE A 293 -7.72 20.44 -3.73
N GLY A 294 -8.59 21.07 -4.52
CA GLY A 294 -8.30 22.30 -5.24
C GLY A 294 -7.15 22.17 -6.22
N TYR A 295 -7.18 21.14 -7.07
CA TYR A 295 -6.26 21.00 -8.19
C TYR A 295 -6.92 21.46 -9.48
N ASP A 296 -6.16 22.14 -10.34
CA ASP A 296 -6.64 22.56 -11.64
C ASP A 296 -6.79 21.35 -12.60
N ALA A 297 -7.95 21.23 -13.21
CA ALA A 297 -8.26 20.22 -14.23
C ALA A 297 -7.30 20.24 -15.43
N LYS A 298 -6.61 21.37 -15.67
CA LYS A 298 -5.62 21.53 -16.75
C LYS A 298 -4.16 21.37 -16.29
N SER A 299 -3.94 20.91 -15.06
CA SER A 299 -2.61 20.79 -14.45
C SER A 299 -1.85 19.50 -14.82
N TRP A 300 -2.23 18.81 -15.89
CA TRP A 300 -1.46 17.64 -16.34
C TRP A 300 -0.06 18.02 -16.81
N PRO A 301 0.94 17.14 -16.64
CA PRO A 301 2.29 17.39 -17.12
C PRO A 301 2.27 17.65 -18.64
N GLN A 302 2.62 18.86 -19.05
CA GLN A 302 2.87 19.22 -20.44
C GLN A 302 4.16 18.50 -20.89
N ASP A 303 4.25 18.17 -22.17
CA ASP A 303 5.33 17.40 -22.76
C ASP A 303 6.71 17.87 -22.28
N ARG A 304 7.35 17.06 -21.46
CA ARG A 304 8.81 17.12 -21.32
C ARG A 304 9.37 16.18 -22.36
N GLU A 305 10.33 16.68 -23.15
CA GLU A 305 11.06 15.87 -24.11
C GLU A 305 11.44 14.52 -23.50
N ASP A 306 11.18 13.46 -24.25
CA ASP A 306 11.53 12.10 -23.89
C ASP A 306 13.05 12.00 -23.79
N ARG A 307 13.59 12.24 -22.60
CA ARG A 307 15.01 12.03 -22.37
C ARG A 307 15.25 10.53 -22.43
N SER A 308 16.00 10.10 -23.44
CA SER A 308 16.41 8.71 -23.59
C SER A 308 16.93 8.18 -22.25
N CYS A 309 16.38 7.06 -21.80
CA CYS A 309 16.82 6.40 -20.58
C CYS A 309 18.30 5.98 -20.76
N PRO A 310 19.23 6.43 -19.92
CA PRO A 310 20.60 5.99 -19.98
C PRO A 310 20.71 4.47 -19.90
N VAL A 311 21.70 3.87 -20.54
CA VAL A 311 21.87 2.40 -20.58
C VAL A 311 21.94 1.83 -19.17
N SER A 312 22.62 2.50 -18.24
CA SER A 312 22.72 2.09 -16.84
C SER A 312 21.37 2.07 -16.12
N GLU A 313 20.52 3.06 -16.37
CA GLU A 313 19.15 3.10 -15.81
C GLU A 313 18.28 2.00 -16.39
N ARG A 314 18.41 1.70 -17.68
CA ARG A 314 17.69 0.61 -18.35
C ARG A 314 18.09 -0.75 -17.79
N CYS A 315 19.38 -1.01 -17.62
CA CYS A 315 19.86 -2.26 -17.01
C CYS A 315 19.36 -2.43 -15.57
N PHE A 316 19.32 -1.35 -14.79
CA PHE A 316 18.77 -1.39 -13.44
C PHE A 316 17.27 -1.67 -13.45
N LEU A 317 16.53 -1.04 -14.35
CA LEU A 317 15.09 -1.27 -14.53
C LEU A 317 14.81 -2.73 -14.88
N ASP A 318 15.54 -3.28 -15.86
CA ASP A 318 15.42 -4.67 -16.30
C ASP A 318 15.71 -5.64 -15.14
N TYR A 319 16.73 -5.36 -14.32
CA TYR A 319 17.02 -6.14 -13.13
C TYR A 319 15.90 -6.11 -12.10
N VAL A 320 15.34 -4.92 -11.80
CA VAL A 320 14.22 -4.78 -10.82
C VAL A 320 12.99 -5.50 -11.31
N ILE A 321 12.65 -5.40 -12.60
CA ILE A 321 11.51 -6.10 -13.21
C ILE A 321 11.72 -7.61 -13.12
N ALA A 322 12.88 -8.12 -13.52
CA ALA A 322 13.18 -9.54 -13.46
C ALA A 322 13.08 -10.09 -12.03
N ARG A 323 13.64 -9.36 -11.05
CA ARG A 323 13.53 -9.70 -9.63
C ARG A 323 12.07 -9.78 -9.18
N ASN A 324 11.27 -8.78 -9.51
CA ASN A 324 9.86 -8.71 -9.10
C ASN A 324 9.03 -9.85 -9.71
N LEU A 325 9.27 -10.20 -10.98
CA LEU A 325 8.62 -11.35 -11.62
C LEU A 325 8.97 -12.67 -10.94
N ILE A 326 10.24 -12.85 -10.52
CA ILE A 326 10.66 -14.02 -9.74
C ILE A 326 9.92 -14.06 -8.40
N ILE A 327 9.84 -12.96 -7.68
CA ILE A 327 9.12 -12.86 -6.40
C ILE A 327 7.64 -13.20 -6.59
N THR A 328 7.00 -12.66 -7.64
CA THR A 328 5.60 -12.97 -7.98
C THR A 328 5.38 -14.45 -8.18
N ARG A 329 6.26 -15.10 -8.96
CA ARG A 329 6.19 -16.55 -9.17
C ARG A 329 6.35 -17.33 -7.88
N LEU A 330 7.34 -16.98 -7.05
CA LEU A 330 7.56 -17.64 -5.76
C LEU A 330 6.37 -17.46 -4.81
N ASN A 331 5.77 -16.28 -4.76
CA ASN A 331 4.59 -16.01 -3.94
C ASN A 331 3.40 -16.88 -4.39
N ARG A 332 3.16 -17.03 -5.69
CA ARG A 332 2.10 -17.90 -6.23
C ARG A 332 2.36 -19.36 -5.88
N GLU A 333 3.59 -19.83 -6.02
CA GLU A 333 3.95 -21.20 -5.68
C GLU A 333 3.79 -21.46 -4.17
N CYS A 334 4.21 -20.53 -3.33
CA CYS A 334 3.98 -20.61 -1.89
C CYS A 334 2.48 -20.63 -1.53
N ALA A 335 1.66 -19.83 -2.21
CA ALA A 335 0.21 -19.83 -2.01
C ALA A 335 -0.40 -21.18 -2.41
N ARG A 336 -0.01 -21.74 -3.56
CA ARG A 336 -0.42 -23.06 -4.02
C ARG A 336 -0.08 -24.16 -3.01
N LEU A 337 1.19 -24.20 -2.57
CA LEU A 337 1.66 -25.21 -1.60
C LEU A 337 0.93 -25.09 -0.26
N ARG A 338 0.59 -23.88 0.19
CA ARG A 338 -0.24 -23.68 1.40
C ARG A 338 -1.64 -24.24 1.23
N GLN A 339 -2.30 -23.95 0.11
CA GLN A 339 -3.63 -24.51 -0.16
C GLN A 339 -3.61 -26.04 -0.18
N GLU A 340 -2.59 -26.64 -0.79
CA GLU A 340 -2.40 -28.10 -0.80
C GLU A 340 -2.17 -28.64 0.61
N HIS A 341 -1.30 -28.00 1.40
CA HIS A 341 -1.06 -28.38 2.79
C HIS A 341 -2.34 -28.29 3.63
N ASP A 342 -3.09 -27.19 3.51
CA ASP A 342 -4.33 -27.00 4.26
C ASP A 342 -5.41 -28.00 3.85
N ALA A 343 -5.48 -28.38 2.58
CA ALA A 343 -6.38 -29.41 2.09
C ALA A 343 -6.04 -30.78 2.73
N VAL A 344 -4.75 -31.14 2.76
CA VAL A 344 -4.27 -32.38 3.41
C VAL A 344 -4.56 -32.36 4.90
N TYR A 345 -4.32 -31.25 5.57
CA TYR A 345 -4.56 -31.10 7.01
C TYR A 345 -6.05 -31.25 7.36
N ARG A 346 -6.94 -30.55 6.62
CA ARG A 346 -8.39 -30.66 6.79
C ARG A 346 -8.88 -32.08 6.55
N PHE A 347 -8.38 -32.76 5.52
CA PHE A 347 -8.72 -34.15 5.22
C PHE A 347 -8.26 -35.10 6.34
N SER A 348 -7.09 -34.90 6.89
CA SER A 348 -6.54 -35.67 8.01
C SER A 348 -7.36 -35.46 9.29
N LEU A 349 -7.73 -34.22 9.63
CA LEU A 349 -8.59 -33.90 10.75
C LEU A 349 -9.98 -34.52 10.62
N ALA A 350 -10.61 -34.44 9.44
CA ALA A 350 -11.90 -35.05 9.19
C ALA A 350 -11.87 -36.57 9.37
N ARG A 351 -10.79 -37.22 8.94
CA ARG A 351 -10.57 -38.68 9.18
C ARG A 351 -10.46 -39.02 10.66
N VAL A 352 -9.70 -38.23 11.43
CA VAL A 352 -9.53 -38.42 12.87
C VAL A 352 -10.87 -38.20 13.60
N GLN A 353 -11.61 -37.13 13.28
CA GLN A 353 -12.92 -36.86 13.86
C GLN A 353 -13.94 -37.97 13.55
N ASN A 354 -13.95 -38.48 12.31
CA ASN A 354 -14.84 -39.58 11.95
C ASN A 354 -14.49 -40.90 12.70
N LYS A 355 -13.19 -41.18 12.87
CA LYS A 355 -12.76 -42.33 13.70
C LYS A 355 -13.17 -42.15 15.17
N LEU A 356 -12.99 -40.96 15.74
CA LEU A 356 -13.41 -40.67 17.11
C LEU A 356 -14.94 -40.78 17.27
N ARG A 357 -15.72 -40.25 16.32
CA ARG A 357 -17.19 -40.43 16.33
C ARG A 357 -17.61 -41.90 16.24
N ALA A 358 -16.90 -42.72 15.48
CA ALA A 358 -17.18 -44.16 15.37
C ALA A 358 -16.86 -44.91 16.68
N ILE A 359 -15.89 -44.46 17.45
CA ILE A 359 -15.51 -45.06 18.76
C ILE A 359 -16.50 -44.64 19.85
N ILE A 360 -17.01 -43.40 19.80
CA ILE A 360 -17.88 -42.78 20.82
C ILE A 360 -19.35 -43.18 20.65
N ARG A 361 -19.77 -43.71 19.47
CA ARG A 361 -21.13 -44.20 19.29
C ARG A 361 -21.39 -45.38 20.22
N PRO A 362 -22.33 -45.28 21.19
CA PRO A 362 -22.66 -46.39 22.02
C PRO A 362 -23.20 -47.52 21.15
N ARG A 363 -22.60 -48.73 21.32
CA ARG A 363 -23.22 -49.96 20.83
C ARG A 363 -24.55 -50.10 21.52
N HIS A 364 -25.65 -49.67 20.88
CA HIS A 364 -26.96 -50.11 21.27
C HIS A 364 -27.00 -51.61 21.02
N SER A 365 -26.86 -52.37 22.08
CA SER A 365 -27.12 -53.82 22.13
C SER A 365 -28.56 -54.09 21.65
N ARG A 366 -28.68 -55.02 20.71
CA ARG A 366 -29.95 -55.66 20.34
C ARG A 366 -30.46 -56.48 21.49
#